data_1f7d99fe85dbc2695d039148a038eb82
#
_entry.id   1f7d99fe85dbc2695d039148a038eb82
#
_cell.length_a   1.000
_cell.length_b   1.000
_cell.length_c   1.000
_cell.angle_alpha   90.00
_cell.angle_beta   90.00
_cell.angle_gamma   90.00
#
_symmetry.space_group_name_H-M   'P 1'
#
loop_
_entity.id
_entity.type
_entity.pdbx_description
1 polymer ?
#
loop_
_entity_poly.entity_id
_entity_poly.type
_entity_poly.pdbx_seq_one_letter_code
_entity_poly.pdbx_strand_id
1 'polypeptide(L)'
;AGQNRNIWNTTGCWAINLVSSPGSGKTTLLESTIKRLGERGFHKIAVIEGDQHTDNDAGRIRNLGIPAIQINTHNGCHLDARMVSSAFDELAVKDTLLFIENVGNLVCPAMFDLGESKKVVIVSTTEGDDKPLKYPHIFQEADICVINKIDLAPYLNTKVEVLRENALKVNHHLQIFEVSATKGDGMDAWCDWLQTESAKCK
;
A
#
# COMPACT_ATOMS: atom_id res chain seq x y z
N ALA A 1 -17.25 0.62 4.98
CA ALA A 1 -16.69 0.98 3.68
C ALA A 1 -17.46 2.13 3.03
N GLY A 2 -18.79 2.00 2.73
CA GLY A 2 -19.55 3.07 2.07
C GLY A 2 -19.49 4.42 2.80
N GLN A 3 -19.55 4.43 4.12
CA GLN A 3 -19.39 5.65 4.93
C GLN A 3 -17.98 6.26 4.74
N ASN A 4 -16.94 5.43 4.70
CA ASN A 4 -15.58 5.91 4.50
C ASN A 4 -15.41 6.57 3.13
N ARG A 5 -15.99 5.98 2.05
CA ARG A 5 -15.99 6.61 0.73
C ARG A 5 -16.65 7.99 0.75
N ASN A 6 -17.78 8.14 1.47
CA ASN A 6 -18.41 9.45 1.61
C ASN A 6 -17.51 10.43 2.39
N ILE A 7 -16.81 9.97 3.43
CA ILE A 7 -15.87 10.78 4.19
C ILE A 7 -14.72 11.23 3.26
N TRP A 8 -14.12 10.31 2.50
CA TRP A 8 -13.03 10.65 1.55
C TRP A 8 -13.49 11.69 0.54
N ASN A 9 -14.66 11.50 -0.05
CA ASN A 9 -15.22 12.44 -1.03
C ASN A 9 -15.49 13.82 -0.43
N THR A 10 -16.03 13.91 0.79
CA THR A 10 -16.35 15.18 1.44
C THR A 10 -15.13 15.92 1.99
N THR A 11 -14.06 15.19 2.31
CA THR A 11 -12.81 15.75 2.83
C THR A 11 -11.76 15.99 1.75
N GLY A 12 -12.02 15.59 0.49
CA GLY A 12 -11.04 15.68 -0.61
C GLY A 12 -9.86 14.71 -0.44
N CYS A 13 -10.02 13.65 0.34
CA CYS A 13 -8.98 12.66 0.56
C CYS A 13 -9.05 11.54 -0.48
N TRP A 14 -7.89 11.07 -0.92
CA TRP A 14 -7.76 9.92 -1.80
C TRP A 14 -7.07 8.79 -1.04
N ALA A 15 -7.81 7.72 -0.72
CA ALA A 15 -7.33 6.65 0.14
C ALA A 15 -6.87 5.43 -0.67
N ILE A 16 -5.68 4.93 -0.36
CA ILE A 16 -5.13 3.68 -0.92
C ILE A 16 -4.81 2.68 0.19
N ASN A 17 -5.22 1.43 -0.01
CA ASN A 17 -4.97 0.33 0.91
C ASN A 17 -3.78 -0.50 0.43
N LEU A 18 -2.70 -0.52 1.20
CA LEU A 18 -1.49 -1.30 0.92
C LEU A 18 -1.58 -2.65 1.64
N VAL A 19 -1.59 -3.72 0.87
CA VAL A 19 -1.67 -5.10 1.38
C VAL A 19 -0.49 -5.93 0.92
N SER A 20 0.03 -6.81 1.77
CA SER A 20 1.20 -7.63 1.44
C SER A 20 1.41 -8.80 2.40
N SER A 21 2.29 -9.72 2.05
CA SER A 21 2.90 -10.63 3.03
C SER A 21 3.78 -9.86 4.03
N PRO A 22 4.02 -10.41 5.23
CA PRO A 22 5.10 -9.94 6.09
C PRO A 22 6.44 -9.99 5.35
N GLY A 23 7.26 -8.95 5.55
CA GLY A 23 8.60 -8.90 4.96
C GLY A 23 8.67 -8.53 3.46
N SER A 24 7.57 -8.25 2.78
CA SER A 24 7.58 -7.78 1.38
C SER A 24 8.19 -6.38 1.19
N GLY A 25 8.35 -5.62 2.29
CA GLY A 25 8.92 -4.28 2.29
C GLY A 25 7.89 -3.16 2.15
N LYS A 26 6.67 -3.39 2.59
CA LYS A 26 5.53 -2.45 2.53
C LYS A 26 5.87 -1.11 3.19
N THR A 27 6.28 -1.09 4.45
CA THR A 27 6.70 0.12 5.18
C THR A 27 7.89 0.82 4.53
N THR A 28 8.89 0.06 4.04
CA THR A 28 10.05 0.63 3.33
C THR A 28 9.64 1.29 2.01
N LEU A 29 8.72 0.68 1.27
CA LEU A 29 8.14 1.26 0.07
C LEU A 29 7.40 2.57 0.39
N LEU A 30 6.60 2.58 1.45
CA LEU A 30 5.85 3.75 1.90
C LEU A 30 6.79 4.89 2.30
N GLU A 31 7.84 4.62 3.09
CA GLU A 31 8.86 5.63 3.44
C GLU A 31 9.56 6.21 2.22
N SER A 32 10.00 5.35 1.29
CA SER A 32 10.66 5.79 0.06
C SER A 32 9.71 6.64 -0.80
N THR A 33 8.43 6.26 -0.87
CA THR A 33 7.39 7.00 -1.57
C THR A 33 7.18 8.39 -0.95
N ILE A 34 7.02 8.47 0.37
CA ILE A 34 6.81 9.72 1.10
C ILE A 34 7.98 10.69 0.89
N LYS A 35 9.22 10.21 1.02
CA LYS A 35 10.43 11.01 0.81
C LYS A 35 10.47 11.61 -0.59
N ARG A 36 10.26 10.78 -1.62
CA ARG A 36 10.29 11.20 -3.03
C ARG A 36 9.16 12.17 -3.38
N LEU A 37 7.95 11.93 -2.88
CA LEU A 37 6.83 12.85 -3.06
C LEU A 37 7.11 14.19 -2.36
N GLY A 38 7.71 14.18 -1.16
CA GLY A 38 8.14 15.39 -0.45
C GLY A 38 9.18 16.19 -1.23
N GLU A 39 10.20 15.54 -1.80
CA GLU A 39 11.22 16.16 -2.67
C GLU A 39 10.61 16.82 -3.93
N ARG A 40 9.45 16.32 -4.39
CA ARG A 40 8.68 16.88 -5.50
C ARG A 40 7.67 17.96 -5.08
N GLY A 41 7.70 18.37 -3.80
CA GLY A 41 6.79 19.38 -3.23
C GLY A 41 5.39 18.86 -2.90
N PHE A 42 5.18 17.54 -2.91
CA PHE A 42 3.90 16.94 -2.56
C PHE A 42 3.92 16.54 -1.07
N HIS A 43 3.30 17.37 -0.22
CA HIS A 43 3.38 17.23 1.24
C HIS A 43 2.04 16.84 1.91
N LYS A 44 0.94 16.83 1.16
CA LYS A 44 -0.38 16.46 1.68
C LYS A 44 -0.53 14.94 1.71
N ILE A 45 0.14 14.31 2.65
CA ILE A 45 0.16 12.86 2.87
C ILE A 45 -0.19 12.58 4.34
N ALA A 46 -0.94 11.53 4.58
CA ALA A 46 -1.20 10.98 5.92
C ALA A 46 -1.20 9.44 5.85
N VAL A 47 -0.96 8.80 6.98
CA VAL A 47 -0.86 7.34 7.06
C VAL A 47 -1.69 6.79 8.21
N ILE A 48 -2.45 5.75 7.94
CA ILE A 48 -3.04 4.87 8.95
C ILE A 48 -2.28 3.54 8.87
N GLU A 49 -1.65 3.17 9.96
CA GLU A 49 -0.82 1.97 10.07
C GLU A 49 -1.54 0.90 10.87
N GLY A 50 -1.71 -0.30 10.31
CA GLY A 50 -2.27 -1.45 11.00
C GLY A 50 -1.21 -2.48 11.34
N ASP A 51 -0.93 -2.68 12.64
CA ASP A 51 -0.02 -3.71 13.11
C ASP A 51 -0.58 -4.43 14.34
N GLN A 52 -0.04 -5.63 14.61
CA GLN A 52 -0.50 -6.46 15.70
C GLN A 52 0.06 -6.03 17.06
N HIS A 53 1.32 -5.57 17.14
CA HIS A 53 2.03 -5.43 18.41
C HIS A 53 2.91 -4.19 18.59
N THR A 54 3.36 -3.52 17.53
CA THR A 54 4.40 -2.50 17.65
C THR A 54 4.00 -1.16 17.03
N ASP A 55 4.38 -0.06 17.69
CA ASP A 55 4.24 1.31 17.16
C ASP A 55 5.49 1.74 16.33
N ASN A 56 6.33 0.79 15.95
CA ASN A 56 7.59 1.08 15.28
C ASN A 56 7.40 1.67 13.89
N ASP A 57 6.46 1.12 13.11
CA ASP A 57 6.27 1.55 11.72
C ASP A 57 5.58 2.91 11.63
N ALA A 58 4.55 3.18 12.44
CA ALA A 58 3.98 4.51 12.55
C ALA A 58 4.99 5.55 13.08
N GLY A 59 5.87 5.14 14.01
CA GLY A 59 6.98 5.96 14.49
C GLY A 59 7.94 6.35 13.37
N ARG A 60 8.29 5.42 12.49
CA ARG A 60 9.14 5.68 11.31
C ARG A 60 8.52 6.71 10.37
N ILE A 61 7.21 6.61 10.12
CA ILE A 61 6.48 7.57 9.29
C ILE A 61 6.40 8.95 9.95
N ARG A 62 6.07 9.02 11.26
CA ARG A 62 6.05 10.28 12.01
C ARG A 62 7.41 11.00 11.99
N ASN A 63 8.51 10.26 12.00
CA ASN A 63 9.86 10.83 11.88
C ASN A 63 10.13 11.50 10.52
N LEU A 64 9.32 11.23 9.50
CA LEU A 64 9.36 11.94 8.21
C LEU A 64 8.52 13.23 8.21
N GLY A 65 7.92 13.60 9.35
CA GLY A 65 7.06 14.78 9.49
C GLY A 65 5.64 14.59 8.93
N ILE A 66 5.23 13.34 8.69
CA ILE A 66 3.91 13.00 8.14
C ILE A 66 2.97 12.58 9.28
N PRO A 67 1.72 13.10 9.31
CA PRO A 67 0.69 12.62 10.23
C PRO A 67 0.49 11.11 10.08
N ALA A 68 0.66 10.37 11.16
CA ALA A 68 0.46 8.94 11.15
C ALA A 68 -0.15 8.44 12.46
N ILE A 69 -1.17 7.60 12.34
CA ILE A 69 -1.84 6.91 13.43
C ILE A 69 -1.66 5.41 13.31
N GLN A 70 -1.34 4.79 14.43
CA GLN A 70 -1.27 3.34 14.57
C GLN A 70 -2.60 2.78 15.06
N ILE A 71 -3.10 1.77 14.36
CA ILE A 71 -4.17 0.89 14.83
C ILE A 71 -3.53 -0.41 15.32
N ASN A 72 -3.61 -0.64 16.63
CA ASN A 72 -3.18 -1.93 17.17
C ASN A 72 -4.32 -2.95 17.04
N THR A 73 -4.12 -3.95 16.19
CA THR A 73 -5.12 -4.98 15.94
C THR A 73 -5.03 -6.15 16.92
N HIS A 74 -4.04 -6.15 17.85
CA HIS A 74 -3.75 -7.24 18.78
C HIS A 74 -3.61 -8.60 18.08
N ASN A 75 -4.64 -9.43 18.10
CA ASN A 75 -4.68 -10.73 17.44
C ASN A 75 -5.35 -10.67 16.05
N GLY A 76 -5.77 -9.49 15.61
CA GLY A 76 -6.42 -9.30 14.29
C GLY A 76 -5.39 -9.37 13.16
N CYS A 77 -5.73 -10.04 12.08
CA CYS A 77 -4.89 -10.21 10.91
C CYS A 77 -5.25 -9.25 9.76
N HIS A 78 -6.11 -8.26 10.01
CA HIS A 78 -6.55 -7.25 9.03
C HIS A 78 -7.13 -6.02 9.74
N LEU A 79 -7.25 -4.93 9.01
CA LEU A 79 -8.04 -3.76 9.37
C LEU A 79 -9.47 -3.91 8.88
N ASP A 80 -10.43 -3.33 9.59
CA ASP A 80 -11.79 -3.15 9.11
C ASP A 80 -12.13 -1.66 8.87
N ALA A 81 -13.26 -1.41 8.20
CA ALA A 81 -13.66 -0.05 7.84
C ALA A 81 -13.96 0.85 9.04
N ARG A 82 -14.35 0.31 10.20
CA ARG A 82 -14.62 1.10 11.43
C ARG A 82 -13.32 1.54 12.07
N MET A 83 -12.35 0.62 12.17
CA MET A 83 -11.02 0.93 12.69
C MET A 83 -10.40 2.08 11.91
N VAL A 84 -10.46 2.00 10.57
CA VAL A 84 -9.93 3.04 9.67
C VAL A 84 -10.69 4.36 9.82
N SER A 85 -12.03 4.32 9.94
CA SER A 85 -12.83 5.54 10.18
C SER A 85 -12.43 6.24 11.47
N SER A 86 -12.31 5.49 12.58
CA SER A 86 -11.94 6.07 13.89
C SER A 86 -10.54 6.69 13.86
N ALA A 87 -9.58 6.04 13.21
CA ALA A 87 -8.23 6.59 13.06
C ALA A 87 -8.21 7.84 12.16
N PHE A 88 -9.03 7.87 11.13
CA PHE A 88 -9.13 9.05 10.26
C PHE A 88 -9.74 10.26 10.99
N ASP A 89 -10.76 10.03 11.82
CA ASP A 89 -11.36 11.11 12.63
C ASP A 89 -10.30 11.74 13.56
N GLU A 90 -9.39 10.93 14.10
CA GLU A 90 -8.28 11.39 14.93
C GLU A 90 -7.21 12.14 14.13
N LEU A 91 -6.92 11.71 12.88
CA LEU A 91 -5.98 12.39 11.98
C LEU A 91 -6.44 13.79 11.59
N ALA A 92 -7.74 14.01 11.48
CA ALA A 92 -8.38 15.30 11.16
C ALA A 92 -7.80 16.01 9.92
N VAL A 93 -7.48 15.24 8.85
CA VAL A 93 -6.85 15.75 7.61
C VAL A 93 -7.88 15.99 6.50
N LYS A 94 -7.50 16.86 5.53
CA LYS A 94 -8.29 17.19 4.33
C LYS A 94 -7.38 17.34 3.11
N ASP A 95 -7.95 17.14 1.91
CA ASP A 95 -7.22 17.25 0.62
C ASP A 95 -5.92 16.45 0.60
N THR A 96 -5.94 15.22 1.11
CA THR A 96 -4.76 14.44 1.49
C THR A 96 -4.74 13.11 0.75
N LEU A 97 -3.55 12.68 0.30
CA LEU A 97 -3.28 11.30 -0.09
C LEU A 97 -3.15 10.48 1.20
N LEU A 98 -4.13 9.64 1.46
CA LEU A 98 -4.19 8.78 2.64
C LEU A 98 -3.69 7.38 2.29
N PHE A 99 -2.58 6.97 2.87
CA PHE A 99 -2.15 5.59 2.84
C PHE A 99 -2.74 4.83 4.03
N ILE A 100 -3.31 3.68 3.76
CA ILE A 100 -3.74 2.71 4.77
C ILE A 100 -2.80 1.51 4.62
N GLU A 101 -1.83 1.39 5.50
CA GLU A 101 -0.95 0.23 5.54
C GLU A 101 -1.62 -0.88 6.34
N ASN A 102 -2.06 -1.96 5.68
CA ASN A 102 -2.74 -3.07 6.32
C ASN A 102 -1.76 -4.03 6.99
N VAL A 103 -2.25 -4.83 7.90
CA VAL A 103 -1.48 -5.92 8.54
C VAL A 103 -0.86 -6.82 7.47
N GLY A 104 0.36 -7.29 7.70
CA GLY A 104 1.07 -8.19 6.81
C GLY A 104 0.37 -9.55 6.68
N ASN A 105 -0.56 -9.65 5.71
CA ASN A 105 -1.35 -10.85 5.43
C ASN A 105 -1.93 -10.75 4.01
N LEU A 106 -1.92 -11.85 3.24
CA LEU A 106 -2.49 -11.91 1.88
C LEU A 106 -3.87 -12.58 1.81
N VAL A 107 -4.39 -13.08 2.91
CA VAL A 107 -5.68 -13.80 2.95
C VAL A 107 -6.78 -12.89 3.48
N CYS A 108 -6.70 -12.51 4.75
CA CYS A 108 -7.75 -11.74 5.40
C CYS A 108 -8.01 -10.37 4.73
N PRO A 109 -7.00 -9.52 4.43
CA PRO A 109 -7.25 -8.20 3.83
C PRO A 109 -7.93 -8.25 2.45
N ALA A 110 -7.89 -9.39 1.75
CA ALA A 110 -8.60 -9.56 0.48
C ALA A 110 -10.12 -9.46 0.65
N MET A 111 -10.63 -9.91 1.79
CA MET A 111 -12.07 -10.02 2.06
C MET A 111 -12.69 -8.74 2.62
N PHE A 112 -11.88 -7.73 2.97
CA PHE A 112 -12.34 -6.53 3.64
C PHE A 112 -12.15 -5.29 2.77
N ASP A 113 -13.27 -4.64 2.51
CA ASP A 113 -13.36 -3.33 1.87
C ASP A 113 -13.30 -2.26 2.96
N LEU A 114 -12.25 -1.44 2.94
CA LEU A 114 -12.05 -0.34 3.88
C LEU A 114 -12.71 0.96 3.41
N GLY A 115 -13.23 0.99 2.19
CA GLY A 115 -13.69 2.19 1.50
C GLY A 115 -12.57 2.88 0.72
N GLU A 116 -11.45 2.21 0.50
CA GLU A 116 -10.34 2.70 -0.28
C GLU A 116 -10.73 2.97 -1.73
N SER A 117 -10.05 3.94 -2.35
CA SER A 117 -10.18 4.24 -3.78
C SER A 117 -9.41 3.25 -4.64
N LYS A 118 -8.31 2.71 -4.10
CA LYS A 118 -7.45 1.72 -4.75
C LYS A 118 -6.88 0.74 -3.73
N LYS A 119 -6.88 -0.54 -4.09
CA LYS A 119 -6.19 -1.60 -3.34
C LYS A 119 -4.90 -1.95 -4.07
N VAL A 120 -3.77 -1.87 -3.36
CA VAL A 120 -2.42 -2.13 -3.89
C VAL A 120 -1.86 -3.37 -3.22
N VAL A 121 -1.69 -4.44 -3.97
CA VAL A 121 -0.97 -5.62 -3.48
C VAL A 121 0.53 -5.45 -3.73
N ILE A 122 1.32 -5.63 -2.68
CA ILE A 122 2.78 -5.58 -2.75
C ILE A 122 3.32 -7.00 -2.57
N VAL A 123 4.12 -7.44 -3.51
CA VAL A 123 4.83 -8.71 -3.49
C VAL A 123 6.31 -8.45 -3.75
N SER A 124 7.20 -9.21 -3.10
CA SER A 124 8.63 -9.05 -3.35
C SER A 124 9.20 -10.25 -4.11
N THR A 125 10.29 -10.01 -4.84
CA THR A 125 11.02 -11.06 -5.57
C THR A 125 11.52 -12.17 -4.66
N THR A 126 11.67 -11.90 -3.36
CA THR A 126 12.11 -12.90 -2.36
C THR A 126 11.02 -13.90 -1.97
N GLU A 127 9.77 -13.69 -2.40
CA GLU A 127 8.62 -14.53 -2.04
C GLU A 127 8.33 -15.64 -3.07
N GLY A 128 9.03 -15.64 -4.21
CA GLY A 128 8.83 -16.57 -5.31
C GLY A 128 7.87 -16.03 -6.38
N ASP A 129 8.05 -16.47 -7.61
CA ASP A 129 7.28 -15.99 -8.76
C ASP A 129 5.89 -16.64 -8.89
N ASP A 130 5.61 -17.69 -8.13
CA ASP A 130 4.31 -18.36 -8.04
C ASP A 130 3.36 -17.78 -6.97
N LYS A 131 3.79 -16.73 -6.26
CA LYS A 131 3.00 -16.11 -5.19
C LYS A 131 1.59 -15.70 -5.62
N PRO A 132 1.37 -15.09 -6.82
CA PRO A 132 0.04 -14.75 -7.27
C PRO A 132 -0.87 -15.97 -7.46
N LEU A 133 -0.31 -17.08 -7.90
CA LEU A 133 -1.06 -18.33 -8.11
C LEU A 133 -1.43 -19.01 -6.79
N LYS A 134 -0.62 -18.84 -5.75
CA LYS A 134 -0.89 -19.37 -4.40
C LYS A 134 -1.91 -18.56 -3.62
N TYR A 135 -1.99 -17.26 -3.86
CA TYR A 135 -2.89 -16.32 -3.16
C TYR A 135 -3.74 -15.53 -4.17
N PRO A 136 -4.48 -16.20 -5.06
CA PRO A 136 -5.13 -15.53 -6.18
C PRO A 136 -6.16 -14.47 -5.75
N HIS A 137 -6.82 -14.68 -4.63
CA HIS A 137 -7.91 -13.79 -4.18
C HIS A 137 -7.45 -12.34 -4.01
N ILE A 138 -6.31 -12.10 -3.32
CA ILE A 138 -5.83 -10.73 -3.11
C ILE A 138 -5.41 -10.04 -4.41
N PHE A 139 -4.87 -10.79 -5.38
CA PHE A 139 -4.54 -10.25 -6.70
C PHE A 139 -5.78 -9.99 -7.54
N GLN A 140 -6.86 -10.76 -7.37
CA GLN A 140 -8.16 -10.51 -8.03
C GLN A 140 -8.81 -9.23 -7.51
N GLU A 141 -8.73 -8.97 -6.20
CA GLU A 141 -9.32 -7.81 -5.54
C GLU A 141 -8.47 -6.53 -5.63
N ALA A 142 -7.21 -6.64 -6.07
CA ALA A 142 -6.33 -5.50 -6.21
C ALA A 142 -6.51 -4.78 -7.54
N ASP A 143 -6.33 -3.45 -7.52
CA ASP A 143 -6.23 -2.61 -8.71
C ASP A 143 -4.79 -2.56 -9.24
N ILE A 144 -3.84 -2.60 -8.32
CA ILE A 144 -2.40 -2.42 -8.59
C ILE A 144 -1.60 -3.53 -7.94
N CYS A 145 -0.57 -3.99 -8.63
CA CYS A 145 0.47 -4.85 -8.08
C CYS A 145 1.81 -4.14 -8.10
N VAL A 146 2.45 -3.99 -6.95
CA VAL A 146 3.83 -3.52 -6.84
C VAL A 146 4.75 -4.71 -6.61
N ILE A 147 5.61 -5.01 -7.58
CA ILE A 147 6.68 -6.00 -7.46
C ILE A 147 7.90 -5.30 -6.90
N ASN A 148 8.17 -5.53 -5.61
CA ASN A 148 9.25 -4.88 -4.87
C ASN A 148 10.53 -5.73 -4.83
N LYS A 149 11.63 -5.10 -4.44
CA LYS A 149 12.97 -5.71 -4.30
C LYS A 149 13.51 -6.28 -5.61
N ILE A 150 13.22 -5.63 -6.76
CA ILE A 150 13.72 -6.09 -8.07
C ILE A 150 15.25 -6.13 -8.14
N ASP A 151 15.93 -5.32 -7.34
CA ASP A 151 17.38 -5.31 -7.18
C ASP A 151 17.95 -6.64 -6.65
N LEU A 152 17.13 -7.45 -5.99
CA LEU A 152 17.53 -8.78 -5.50
C LEU A 152 17.30 -9.89 -6.54
N ALA A 153 16.50 -9.65 -7.57
CA ALA A 153 16.16 -10.68 -8.58
C ALA A 153 17.39 -11.38 -9.19
N PRO A 154 18.52 -10.68 -9.49
CA PRO A 154 19.73 -11.35 -10.02
C PRO A 154 20.35 -12.38 -9.08
N TYR A 155 20.03 -12.36 -7.80
CA TYR A 155 20.58 -13.25 -6.77
C TYR A 155 19.60 -14.35 -6.36
N LEU A 156 18.42 -14.40 -6.99
CA LEU A 156 17.33 -15.31 -6.66
C LEU A 156 16.99 -16.21 -7.85
N ASN A 157 16.28 -17.31 -7.58
CA ASN A 157 15.68 -18.12 -8.63
C ASN A 157 14.37 -17.53 -9.19
N THR A 158 13.88 -16.44 -8.60
CA THR A 158 12.66 -15.73 -9.00
C THR A 158 12.94 -14.85 -10.22
N LYS A 159 12.08 -14.94 -11.23
CA LYS A 159 12.12 -14.08 -12.41
C LYS A 159 10.98 -13.07 -12.33
N VAL A 160 11.32 -11.77 -12.41
CA VAL A 160 10.35 -10.66 -12.34
C VAL A 160 9.30 -10.79 -13.43
N GLU A 161 9.71 -11.18 -14.65
CA GLU A 161 8.82 -11.39 -15.79
C GLU A 161 7.78 -12.48 -15.51
N VAL A 162 8.22 -13.61 -14.91
CA VAL A 162 7.32 -14.73 -14.56
C VAL A 162 6.36 -14.32 -13.46
N LEU A 163 6.83 -13.59 -12.46
CA LEU A 163 6.00 -13.07 -11.38
C LEU A 163 4.91 -12.13 -11.94
N ARG A 164 5.29 -11.22 -12.85
CA ARG A 164 4.37 -10.33 -13.56
C ARG A 164 3.33 -11.12 -14.37
N GLU A 165 3.78 -12.08 -15.17
CA GLU A 165 2.88 -12.92 -15.97
C GLU A 165 1.87 -13.67 -15.08
N ASN A 166 2.33 -14.24 -13.97
CA ASN A 166 1.46 -14.95 -13.03
C ASN A 166 0.44 -14.01 -12.35
N ALA A 167 0.83 -12.78 -12.02
CA ALA A 167 -0.11 -11.78 -11.51
C ALA A 167 -1.17 -11.43 -12.56
N LEU A 168 -0.79 -11.22 -13.82
CA LEU A 168 -1.69 -10.91 -14.93
C LEU A 168 -2.58 -12.11 -15.34
N LYS A 169 -2.13 -13.34 -15.15
CA LYS A 169 -3.00 -14.53 -15.32
C LYS A 169 -4.15 -14.55 -14.31
N VAL A 170 -3.89 -14.07 -13.08
CA VAL A 170 -4.91 -14.00 -12.03
C VAL A 170 -5.85 -12.82 -12.25
N ASN A 171 -5.31 -11.66 -12.62
CA ASN A 171 -6.08 -10.45 -12.88
C ASN A 171 -5.43 -9.63 -14.00
N HIS A 172 -5.98 -9.72 -15.20
CA HIS A 172 -5.45 -9.04 -16.39
C HIS A 172 -5.65 -7.51 -16.39
N HIS A 173 -6.42 -6.97 -15.43
CA HIS A 173 -6.63 -5.53 -15.25
C HIS A 173 -5.59 -4.88 -14.33
N LEU A 174 -4.73 -5.66 -13.67
CA LEU A 174 -3.72 -5.14 -12.76
C LEU A 174 -2.78 -4.17 -13.48
N GLN A 175 -2.66 -2.97 -12.95
CA GLN A 175 -1.53 -2.11 -13.26
C GLN A 175 -0.32 -2.54 -12.44
N ILE A 176 0.82 -2.78 -13.08
CA ILE A 176 2.01 -3.33 -12.40
C ILE A 176 3.12 -2.30 -12.36
N PHE A 177 3.71 -2.13 -11.18
CA PHE A 177 4.94 -1.36 -10.96
C PHE A 177 6.03 -2.29 -10.45
N GLU A 178 7.20 -2.24 -11.05
CA GLU A 178 8.39 -2.98 -10.66
C GLU A 178 9.35 -2.01 -10.02
N VAL A 179 9.66 -2.23 -8.73
CA VAL A 179 10.41 -1.25 -7.96
C VAL A 179 11.48 -1.88 -7.06
N SER A 180 12.49 -1.10 -6.76
CA SER A 180 13.35 -1.31 -5.60
C SER A 180 13.16 -0.13 -4.65
N ALA A 181 12.44 -0.33 -3.56
CA ALA A 181 12.21 0.72 -2.57
C ALA A 181 13.51 1.24 -1.95
N THR A 182 14.56 0.40 -1.88
CA THR A 182 15.86 0.73 -1.29
C THR A 182 16.83 1.35 -2.28
N LYS A 183 16.84 0.93 -3.55
CA LYS A 183 17.73 1.46 -4.60
C LYS A 183 17.09 2.59 -5.40
N GLY A 184 15.78 2.63 -5.45
CA GLY A 184 15.03 3.66 -6.13
C GLY A 184 14.60 3.33 -7.56
N ASP A 185 14.99 2.17 -8.08
CA ASP A 185 14.59 1.72 -9.41
C ASP A 185 13.06 1.64 -9.50
N GLY A 186 12.47 2.15 -10.58
CA GLY A 186 11.04 2.15 -10.82
C GLY A 186 10.18 3.05 -9.91
N MET A 187 10.77 3.64 -8.86
CA MET A 187 10.02 4.46 -7.90
C MET A 187 9.46 5.75 -8.51
N ASP A 188 10.09 6.29 -9.55
CA ASP A 188 9.60 7.51 -10.20
C ASP A 188 8.26 7.27 -10.90
N ALA A 189 8.12 6.18 -11.65
CA ALA A 189 6.87 5.82 -12.31
C ALA A 189 5.73 5.58 -11.30
N TRP A 190 6.03 4.95 -10.17
CA TRP A 190 5.10 4.78 -9.05
C TRP A 190 4.65 6.12 -8.45
N CYS A 191 5.59 7.03 -8.16
CA CYS A 191 5.27 8.35 -7.62
C CYS A 191 4.51 9.23 -8.62
N ASP A 192 4.85 9.19 -9.91
CA ASP A 192 4.15 9.93 -10.97
C ASP A 192 2.69 9.47 -11.08
N TRP A 193 2.45 8.16 -11.00
CA TRP A 193 1.12 7.60 -10.97
C TRP A 193 0.32 8.10 -9.76
N LEU A 194 0.90 8.04 -8.55
CA LEU A 194 0.27 8.53 -7.33
C LEU A 194 -0.14 10.01 -7.42
N GLN A 195 0.74 10.88 -7.93
CA GLN A 195 0.46 12.29 -8.10
C GLN A 195 -0.66 12.52 -9.13
N THR A 196 -0.63 11.78 -10.23
CA THR A 196 -1.63 11.88 -11.29
C THR A 196 -3.02 11.45 -10.82
N GLU A 197 -3.12 10.31 -10.14
CA GLU A 197 -4.40 9.79 -9.66
C GLU A 197 -4.97 10.64 -8.51
N SER A 198 -4.13 11.06 -7.55
CA SER A 198 -4.57 11.92 -6.46
C SER A 198 -5.09 13.29 -6.93
N ALA A 199 -4.57 13.80 -8.04
CA ALA A 199 -5.03 15.07 -8.62
C ALA A 199 -6.43 14.99 -9.24
N LYS A 200 -6.89 13.80 -9.66
CA LYS A 200 -8.23 13.57 -10.23
C LYS A 200 -9.35 13.61 -9.19
N CYS A 201 -9.00 13.49 -7.91
CA CYS A 201 -9.95 13.43 -6.80
C CYS A 201 -10.23 14.79 -6.13
N LYS A 202 -9.77 15.88 -6.75
CA LYS A 202 -9.96 17.25 -6.26
C LYS A 202 -11.10 17.99 -6.96
#